data_66611e8b4cfc0d3babdc1dfc39aaed3f
#
_entry.id   66611e8b4cfc0d3babdc1dfc39aaed3f
#
_cell.length_a   1.000
_cell.length_b   1.000
_cell.length_c   1.000
_cell.angle_alpha   90.00
_cell.angle_beta   90.00
_cell.angle_gamma   90.00
#
_symmetry.space_group_name_H-M   'P 1'
#
loop_
_entity.id
_entity.type
_entity.pdbx_description
1 polymer ?
#
loop_
_entity_poly.entity_id
_entity_poly.type
_entity_poly.pdbx_seq_one_letter_code
_entity_poly.pdbx_strand_id
1 'polypeptide(L)'
;MDLSEAFLIPALDALDLTAVIDIYQAQRAMMPNAVPGAGRRRRALIDILDEFDGLILDGYGVINVGVNLVAGIEDLLQVAADRNKPVVVLTNGGSFESSVAAEKYAAWRLPILPDAVVSSRDALHAALCRGAAFPPRTAPGVIGCLGAVITPLPGDDILAYGKTEDFWDKAEAFALLGVIDWTDHDQASFEAALTARPRPVFVANPDVAAPQTGHFLPEPG
;
A
#
# COMPACT_ATOMS: atom_id res chain seq x y z
N MET A 1 26.13 10.78 4.38
CA MET A 1 25.42 10.10 5.47
C MET A 1 25.29 8.65 5.04
N ASP A 2 25.97 7.76 5.73
CA ASP A 2 25.91 6.32 5.43
C ASP A 2 24.53 5.85 5.86
N LEU A 3 23.71 5.42 4.91
CA LEU A 3 22.34 4.97 5.16
C LEU A 3 22.32 3.59 5.83
N SER A 4 23.45 2.88 5.91
CA SER A 4 23.55 1.55 6.49
C SER A 4 23.36 1.50 8.01
N GLU A 5 23.62 2.60 8.72
CA GLU A 5 23.38 2.70 10.18
C GLU A 5 21.98 3.24 10.55
N ALA A 6 21.25 3.80 9.58
CA ALA A 6 19.99 4.50 9.86
C ALA A 6 18.75 3.59 9.85
N PHE A 7 18.85 2.36 9.34
CA PHE A 7 17.71 1.48 9.13
C PHE A 7 17.98 0.05 9.63
N LEU A 8 18.24 -0.09 10.93
CA LEU A 8 18.05 -1.39 11.56
C LEU A 8 16.54 -1.62 11.67
N ILE A 9 15.96 -2.25 10.65
CA ILE A 9 14.60 -2.77 10.74
C ILE A 9 14.64 -3.84 11.81
N PRO A 10 13.84 -3.72 12.89
CA PRO A 10 13.79 -4.75 13.92
C PRO A 10 13.34 -6.08 13.29
N ALA A 11 13.75 -7.20 13.87
CA ALA A 11 13.22 -8.49 13.46
C ALA A 11 11.68 -8.46 13.48
N LEU A 12 11.04 -9.17 12.57
CA LEU A 12 9.58 -9.12 12.38
C LEU A 12 8.79 -9.42 13.66
N ASP A 13 9.32 -10.27 14.53
CA ASP A 13 8.76 -10.62 15.84
C ASP A 13 8.94 -9.51 16.90
N ALA A 14 9.83 -8.55 16.65
CA ALA A 14 10.07 -7.38 17.51
C ALA A 14 9.34 -6.12 17.04
N LEU A 15 8.48 -6.21 16.03
CA LEU A 15 7.74 -5.08 15.48
C LEU A 15 6.59 -4.71 16.43
N ASP A 16 6.83 -3.77 17.32
CA ASP A 16 5.82 -3.16 18.18
C ASP A 16 5.50 -1.72 17.78
N LEU A 17 4.55 -1.10 18.48
CA LEU A 17 4.14 0.29 18.19
C LEU A 17 5.32 1.28 18.28
N THR A 18 6.22 1.08 19.23
CA THR A 18 7.38 1.97 19.43
C THR A 18 8.33 1.85 18.25
N ALA A 19 8.68 0.62 17.86
CA ALA A 19 9.53 0.35 16.70
C ALA A 19 8.94 0.94 15.40
N VAL A 20 7.64 0.78 15.16
CA VAL A 20 6.96 1.37 13.99
C VAL A 20 7.04 2.90 14.00
N ILE A 21 6.80 3.53 15.15
CA ILE A 21 6.91 5.00 15.29
C ILE A 21 8.35 5.45 15.03
N ASP A 22 9.34 4.75 15.57
CA ASP A 22 10.76 5.10 15.40
C ASP A 22 11.19 5.01 13.93
N ILE A 23 10.72 3.99 13.19
CA ILE A 23 10.96 3.86 11.75
C ILE A 23 10.37 5.07 11.00
N TYR A 24 9.11 5.41 11.24
CA TYR A 24 8.48 6.57 10.61
C TYR A 24 9.18 7.89 10.98
N GLN A 25 9.65 8.04 12.21
CA GLN A 25 10.42 9.23 12.62
C GLN A 25 11.77 9.31 11.91
N ALA A 26 12.48 8.20 11.74
CA ALA A 26 13.72 8.15 10.99
C ALA A 26 13.52 8.54 9.52
N GLN A 27 12.38 8.18 8.93
CA GLN A 27 12.02 8.50 7.55
C GLN A 27 11.37 9.88 7.39
N ARG A 28 11.17 10.64 8.48
CA ARG A 28 10.43 11.91 8.48
C ARG A 28 10.95 12.91 7.44
N ALA A 29 12.26 12.94 7.19
CA ALA A 29 12.87 13.84 6.22
C ALA A 29 12.51 13.51 4.76
N MET A 30 12.09 12.27 4.47
CA MET A 30 11.65 11.81 3.15
C MET A 30 10.15 12.02 2.93
N MET A 31 9.40 12.29 3.99
CA MET A 31 7.97 12.53 3.91
C MET A 31 7.66 13.98 3.52
N PRO A 32 6.52 14.27 2.90
CA PRO A 32 6.08 15.61 2.60
C PRO A 32 6.05 16.49 3.85
N ASN A 33 6.48 17.74 3.72
CA ASN A 33 6.36 18.70 4.80
C ASN A 33 4.88 19.00 5.05
N ALA A 34 4.43 18.77 6.29
CA ALA A 34 3.11 19.17 6.74
C ALA A 34 3.19 20.50 7.50
N VAL A 35 2.40 21.48 7.08
CA VAL A 35 2.18 22.69 7.88
C VAL A 35 1.04 22.39 8.85
N PRO A 36 1.28 22.45 10.18
CA PRO A 36 0.21 22.24 11.14
C PRO A 36 -0.91 23.25 10.93
N GLY A 37 -2.10 22.78 10.62
CA GLY A 37 -3.31 23.62 10.59
C GLY A 37 -3.93 23.77 11.96
N ALA A 38 -4.87 24.73 12.10
CA ALA A 38 -5.70 24.82 13.29
C ALA A 38 -6.64 23.61 13.34
N GLY A 39 -6.33 22.66 14.21
CA GLY A 39 -7.18 21.49 14.41
C GLY A 39 -8.58 21.89 14.90
N ARG A 40 -9.63 21.40 14.28
CA ARG A 40 -11.01 21.54 14.73
C ARG A 40 -11.50 20.24 15.31
N ARG A 41 -11.88 20.23 16.57
CA ARG A 41 -12.57 19.07 17.17
C ARG A 41 -14.02 19.04 16.70
N ARG A 42 -14.44 17.92 16.14
CA ARG A 42 -15.83 17.60 15.80
C ARG A 42 -16.26 16.35 16.55
N ARG A 43 -17.56 16.14 16.70
CA ARG A 43 -18.09 14.93 17.36
C ARG A 43 -17.92 13.71 16.48
N ALA A 44 -18.37 13.82 15.24
CA ALA A 44 -18.26 12.76 14.23
C ALA A 44 -18.16 13.39 12.84
N LEU A 45 -17.60 12.66 11.86
CA LEU A 45 -17.55 13.10 10.47
C LEU A 45 -18.95 13.28 9.88
N ILE A 46 -19.90 12.46 10.29
CA ILE A 46 -21.31 12.53 9.88
C ILE A 46 -21.96 13.89 10.22
N ASP A 47 -21.53 14.55 11.31
CA ASP A 47 -22.08 15.83 11.74
C ASP A 47 -21.68 16.99 10.82
N ILE A 48 -20.60 16.81 10.05
CA ILE A 48 -20.03 17.83 9.15
C ILE A 48 -20.06 17.39 7.68
N LEU A 49 -20.75 16.31 7.37
CA LEU A 49 -20.76 15.73 6.01
C LEU A 49 -21.26 16.72 4.97
N ASP A 50 -22.16 17.63 5.33
CA ASP A 50 -22.68 18.66 4.43
C ASP A 50 -21.66 19.78 4.09
N GLU A 51 -20.56 19.85 4.84
CA GLU A 51 -19.46 20.77 4.55
C GLU A 51 -18.58 20.29 3.36
N PHE A 52 -18.80 19.06 2.83
CA PHE A 52 -18.00 18.44 1.80
C PHE A 52 -18.85 17.99 0.60
N ASP A 53 -18.27 18.03 -0.59
CA ASP A 53 -18.91 17.54 -1.81
C ASP A 53 -18.81 16.02 -1.95
N GLY A 54 -17.82 15.40 -1.31
CA GLY A 54 -17.59 13.96 -1.31
C GLY A 54 -16.53 13.56 -0.28
N LEU A 55 -16.27 12.27 -0.16
CA LEU A 55 -15.31 11.72 0.79
C LEU A 55 -14.25 10.91 0.05
N ILE A 56 -12.99 11.08 0.47
CA ILE A 56 -11.91 10.15 0.17
C ILE A 56 -11.52 9.51 1.49
N LEU A 57 -11.72 8.20 1.59
CA LEU A 57 -11.48 7.44 2.80
C LEU A 57 -10.32 6.46 2.58
N ASP A 58 -9.46 6.34 3.57
CA ASP A 58 -8.53 5.22 3.62
C ASP A 58 -9.31 3.92 3.90
N GLY A 59 -8.79 2.80 3.41
CA GLY A 59 -9.39 1.48 3.64
C GLY A 59 -9.09 0.97 5.03
N TYR A 60 -7.82 0.71 5.29
CA TYR A 60 -7.37 0.07 6.53
C TYR A 60 -7.19 1.09 7.65
N GLY A 61 -7.78 0.83 8.80
CA GLY A 61 -7.78 1.77 9.94
C GLY A 61 -8.90 2.81 9.91
N VAL A 62 -9.56 3.02 8.77
CA VAL A 62 -10.69 3.96 8.62
C VAL A 62 -11.99 3.24 8.33
N ILE A 63 -12.02 2.34 7.37
CA ILE A 63 -13.21 1.52 7.08
C ILE A 63 -13.16 0.23 7.88
N ASN A 64 -12.02 -0.45 7.93
CA ASN A 64 -11.85 -1.70 8.65
C ASN A 64 -10.48 -1.82 9.31
N VAL A 65 -10.40 -2.68 10.35
CA VAL A 65 -9.14 -3.20 10.90
C VAL A 65 -9.21 -4.71 10.86
N GLY A 66 -8.34 -5.34 10.11
CA GLY A 66 -8.46 -6.76 9.81
C GLY A 66 -9.81 -7.07 9.14
N VAL A 67 -10.55 -8.00 9.72
CA VAL A 67 -11.88 -8.42 9.23
C VAL A 67 -13.04 -7.64 9.87
N ASN A 68 -12.77 -6.70 10.76
CA ASN A 68 -13.78 -5.98 11.51
C ASN A 68 -13.96 -4.56 10.98
N LEU A 69 -15.20 -4.12 10.83
CA LEU A 69 -15.53 -2.75 10.48
C LEU A 69 -15.24 -1.80 11.65
N VAL A 70 -14.79 -0.59 11.32
CA VAL A 70 -14.65 0.49 12.30
C VAL A 70 -16.04 0.94 12.72
N ALA A 71 -16.25 1.12 14.01
CA ALA A 71 -17.55 1.51 14.55
C ALA A 71 -18.07 2.82 13.94
N GLY A 72 -19.29 2.81 13.45
CA GLY A 72 -19.97 3.96 12.85
C GLY A 72 -19.68 4.18 11.35
N ILE A 73 -18.82 3.34 10.74
CA ILE A 73 -18.51 3.50 9.31
C ILE A 73 -19.73 3.16 8.43
N GLU A 74 -20.52 2.14 8.81
CA GLU A 74 -21.73 1.77 8.08
C GLU A 74 -22.73 2.92 8.06
N ASP A 75 -22.96 3.56 9.20
CA ASP A 75 -23.87 4.72 9.32
C ASP A 75 -23.36 5.90 8.48
N LEU A 76 -22.07 6.20 8.54
CA LEU A 76 -21.46 7.27 7.75
C LEU A 76 -21.67 7.05 6.25
N LEU A 77 -21.35 5.84 5.78
CA LEU A 77 -21.44 5.50 4.35
C LEU A 77 -22.91 5.49 3.88
N GLN A 78 -23.84 5.00 4.71
CA GLN A 78 -25.26 5.03 4.39
C GLN A 78 -25.77 6.48 4.29
N VAL A 79 -25.43 7.34 5.24
CA VAL A 79 -25.83 8.76 5.22
C VAL A 79 -25.18 9.48 4.03
N ALA A 80 -23.93 9.15 3.67
CA ALA A 80 -23.29 9.70 2.49
C ALA A 80 -24.05 9.30 1.20
N ALA A 81 -24.45 8.04 1.09
CA ALA A 81 -25.24 7.54 -0.03
C ALA A 81 -26.62 8.22 -0.11
N ASP A 82 -27.33 8.34 1.00
CA ASP A 82 -28.65 8.99 1.09
C ASP A 82 -28.58 10.48 0.69
N ARG A 83 -27.45 11.13 0.95
CA ARG A 83 -27.20 12.53 0.57
C ARG A 83 -26.52 12.67 -0.81
N ASN A 84 -26.40 11.58 -1.57
CA ASN A 84 -25.71 11.53 -2.87
C ASN A 84 -24.27 12.09 -2.82
N LYS A 85 -23.56 11.88 -1.71
CA LYS A 85 -22.16 12.25 -1.58
C LYS A 85 -21.29 11.12 -2.14
N PRO A 86 -20.46 11.38 -3.17
CA PRO A 86 -19.57 10.36 -3.69
C PRO A 86 -18.54 9.97 -2.62
N VAL A 87 -18.24 8.68 -2.57
CA VAL A 87 -17.21 8.12 -1.69
C VAL A 87 -16.18 7.39 -2.55
N VAL A 88 -14.93 7.73 -2.40
CA VAL A 88 -13.78 7.02 -2.99
C VAL A 88 -12.95 6.41 -1.86
N VAL A 89 -12.56 5.16 -2.03
CA VAL A 89 -11.61 4.51 -1.13
C VAL A 89 -10.23 4.57 -1.75
N LEU A 90 -9.29 5.17 -1.05
CA LEU A 90 -7.89 5.21 -1.42
C LEU A 90 -7.11 4.33 -0.45
N THR A 91 -6.48 3.26 -0.94
CA THR A 91 -5.80 2.28 -0.08
C THR A 91 -4.37 2.02 -0.52
N ASN A 92 -3.45 1.91 0.44
CA ASN A 92 -2.07 1.49 0.22
C ASN A 92 -1.92 0.00 -0.09
N GLY A 93 -3.00 -0.79 -0.04
CA GLY A 93 -2.97 -2.21 -0.35
C GLY A 93 -2.45 -2.50 -1.76
N GLY A 94 -1.23 -3.03 -1.86
CA GLY A 94 -0.55 -3.35 -3.13
C GLY A 94 -0.71 -4.80 -3.59
N SER A 95 -1.06 -5.72 -2.68
CA SER A 95 -1.11 -7.16 -2.95
C SER A 95 -2.22 -7.57 -3.92
N PHE A 96 -3.34 -6.84 -3.94
CA PHE A 96 -4.51 -7.15 -4.76
C PHE A 96 -4.88 -6.00 -5.69
N GLU A 97 -5.47 -6.32 -6.84
CA GLU A 97 -6.12 -5.33 -7.69
C GLU A 97 -7.31 -4.68 -6.98
N SER A 98 -7.64 -3.45 -7.33
CA SER A 98 -8.75 -2.71 -6.69
C SER A 98 -10.10 -3.43 -6.84
N SER A 99 -10.33 -4.14 -7.95
CA SER A 99 -11.51 -4.98 -8.15
C SER A 99 -11.64 -6.06 -7.08
N VAL A 100 -10.53 -6.77 -6.77
CA VAL A 100 -10.48 -7.79 -5.72
C VAL A 100 -10.58 -7.14 -4.33
N ALA A 101 -9.88 -6.02 -4.13
CA ALA A 101 -9.96 -5.27 -2.87
C ALA A 101 -11.39 -4.76 -2.58
N ALA A 102 -12.18 -4.48 -3.62
CA ALA A 102 -13.57 -4.04 -3.48
C ALA A 102 -14.54 -5.17 -3.04
N GLU A 103 -14.20 -6.44 -3.31
CA GLU A 103 -15.06 -7.58 -2.96
C GLU A 103 -15.38 -7.65 -1.46
N LYS A 104 -14.42 -7.26 -0.60
CA LYS A 104 -14.64 -7.21 0.86
C LYS A 104 -15.72 -6.21 1.25
N TYR A 105 -15.78 -5.06 0.58
CA TYR A 105 -16.79 -4.03 0.84
C TYR A 105 -18.18 -4.49 0.41
N ALA A 106 -18.25 -5.19 -0.72
CA ALA A 106 -19.49 -5.83 -1.16
C ALA A 106 -19.94 -6.93 -0.21
N ALA A 107 -19.02 -7.76 0.29
CA ALA A 107 -19.32 -8.78 1.30
C ALA A 107 -19.87 -8.19 2.60
N TRP A 108 -19.40 -7.02 3.01
CA TRP A 108 -19.91 -6.26 4.15
C TRP A 108 -21.16 -5.42 3.81
N ARG A 109 -21.64 -5.48 2.57
CA ARG A 109 -22.81 -4.72 2.07
C ARG A 109 -22.68 -3.20 2.24
N LEU A 110 -21.43 -2.71 2.18
CA LEU A 110 -21.20 -1.26 2.21
C LEU A 110 -21.54 -0.64 0.84
N PRO A 111 -22.09 0.58 0.81
CA PRO A 111 -22.44 1.28 -0.43
C PRO A 111 -21.20 1.88 -1.10
N ILE A 112 -20.20 1.03 -1.39
CA ILE A 112 -18.95 1.37 -2.07
C ILE A 112 -18.94 0.64 -3.41
N LEU A 113 -18.90 1.40 -4.50
CA LEU A 113 -18.83 0.83 -5.84
C LEU A 113 -17.41 0.30 -6.14
N PRO A 114 -17.26 -0.80 -6.89
CA PRO A 114 -15.95 -1.34 -7.22
C PRO A 114 -15.01 -0.35 -7.91
N ASP A 115 -15.51 0.50 -8.77
CA ASP A 115 -14.79 1.54 -9.49
C ASP A 115 -14.45 2.78 -8.62
N ALA A 116 -15.02 2.85 -7.42
CA ALA A 116 -14.67 3.85 -6.43
C ALA A 116 -13.50 3.42 -5.50
N VAL A 117 -12.92 2.24 -5.72
CA VAL A 117 -11.74 1.78 -4.98
C VAL A 117 -10.49 2.02 -5.81
N VAL A 118 -9.54 2.75 -5.27
CA VAL A 118 -8.24 3.03 -5.89
C VAL A 118 -7.14 2.47 -4.99
N SER A 119 -6.36 1.55 -5.51
CA SER A 119 -5.23 0.94 -4.80
C SER A 119 -3.89 1.54 -5.23
N SER A 120 -2.90 1.47 -4.36
CA SER A 120 -1.52 1.85 -4.70
C SER A 120 -0.95 0.97 -5.83
N ARG A 121 -1.39 -0.27 -5.92
CA ARG A 121 -1.05 -1.17 -7.03
C ARG A 121 -1.51 -0.62 -8.38
N ASP A 122 -2.77 -0.13 -8.48
CA ASP A 122 -3.30 0.46 -9.70
C ASP A 122 -2.57 1.76 -10.04
N ALA A 123 -2.24 2.55 -9.01
CA ALA A 123 -1.46 3.76 -9.16
C ALA A 123 -0.05 3.46 -9.68
N LEU A 124 0.62 2.43 -9.14
CA LEU A 124 1.93 1.97 -9.62
C LEU A 124 1.84 1.49 -11.07
N HIS A 125 0.88 0.63 -11.40
CA HIS A 125 0.67 0.15 -12.77
C HIS A 125 0.43 1.31 -13.74
N ALA A 126 -0.45 2.24 -13.40
CA ALA A 126 -0.72 3.42 -14.20
C ALA A 126 0.52 4.33 -14.36
N ALA A 127 1.36 4.41 -13.34
CA ALA A 127 2.61 5.17 -13.40
C ALA A 127 3.64 4.50 -14.33
N LEU A 128 3.80 3.19 -14.25
CA LEU A 128 4.66 2.41 -15.12
C LEU A 128 4.25 2.51 -16.59
N CYS A 129 2.94 2.39 -16.89
CA CYS A 129 2.40 2.52 -18.24
C CYS A 129 2.57 3.91 -18.86
N ARG A 130 2.49 4.96 -18.04
CA ARG A 130 2.61 6.35 -18.52
C ARG A 130 4.04 6.84 -18.64
N GLY A 131 5.02 6.11 -18.13
CA GLY A 131 6.41 6.53 -18.08
C GLY A 131 6.65 7.82 -17.26
N ALA A 132 5.64 8.27 -16.52
CA ALA A 132 5.58 9.60 -15.93
C ALA A 132 6.06 9.67 -14.48
N ALA A 133 6.27 8.54 -13.83
CA ALA A 133 6.48 8.50 -12.38
C ALA A 133 7.95 8.51 -11.96
N PHE A 134 8.89 8.50 -12.91
CA PHE A 134 10.29 8.31 -12.58
C PHE A 134 11.13 9.45 -13.15
N PRO A 135 12.18 9.90 -12.42
CA PRO A 135 13.15 10.81 -13.00
C PRO A 135 13.59 10.25 -14.35
N PRO A 136 13.99 11.08 -15.33
CA PRO A 136 14.09 10.74 -16.76
C PRO A 136 15.10 9.62 -17.01
N ARG A 137 14.73 8.44 -16.65
CA ARG A 137 15.41 7.19 -16.96
C ARG A 137 14.44 6.37 -17.75
N THR A 138 14.92 5.85 -18.83
CA THR A 138 14.29 4.85 -19.68
C THR A 138 13.28 4.02 -18.89
N ALA A 139 12.07 3.90 -19.43
CA ALA A 139 11.08 2.97 -18.89
C ALA A 139 11.80 1.67 -18.52
N PRO A 140 11.60 1.14 -17.32
CA PRO A 140 12.22 -0.12 -16.96
C PRO A 140 11.79 -1.15 -18.01
N GLY A 141 12.72 -1.93 -18.53
CA GLY A 141 12.41 -3.03 -19.42
C GLY A 141 11.58 -4.10 -18.68
N VAL A 142 12.14 -5.27 -18.50
CA VAL A 142 11.45 -6.38 -17.82
C VAL A 142 11.33 -6.13 -16.32
N ILE A 143 10.10 -6.12 -15.81
CA ILE A 143 9.79 -5.89 -14.40
C ILE A 143 9.48 -7.20 -13.69
N GLY A 144 10.24 -7.53 -12.64
CA GLY A 144 9.98 -8.66 -11.76
C GLY A 144 9.00 -8.28 -10.64
N CYS A 145 7.81 -8.84 -10.62
CA CYS A 145 6.85 -8.67 -9.53
C CYS A 145 7.15 -9.61 -8.38
N LEU A 146 7.25 -9.04 -7.17
CA LEU A 146 7.55 -9.71 -5.91
C LEU A 146 6.35 -9.61 -4.97
N GLY A 147 6.15 -10.64 -4.16
CA GLY A 147 5.11 -10.65 -3.12
C GLY A 147 3.68 -10.64 -3.65
N ALA A 148 3.47 -10.81 -4.94
CA ALA A 148 2.15 -10.90 -5.56
C ALA A 148 1.67 -12.34 -5.55
N VAL A 149 0.79 -12.66 -4.62
CA VAL A 149 0.31 -14.03 -4.43
C VAL A 149 -0.60 -14.49 -5.58
N ILE A 150 -1.40 -13.60 -6.13
CA ILE A 150 -2.49 -13.98 -7.03
C ILE A 150 -2.17 -13.63 -8.48
N THR A 151 -1.87 -12.38 -8.78
CA THR A 151 -1.55 -11.92 -10.14
C THR A 151 -0.40 -10.93 -10.14
N PRO A 152 0.57 -11.05 -11.07
CA PRO A 152 1.54 -9.99 -11.31
C PRO A 152 0.84 -8.75 -11.91
N LEU A 153 1.55 -7.64 -12.05
CA LEU A 153 1.08 -6.52 -12.86
C LEU A 153 0.82 -6.99 -14.29
N PRO A 154 -0.18 -6.46 -14.99
CA PRO A 154 -0.43 -6.82 -16.37
C PRO A 154 0.66 -6.24 -17.30
N GLY A 155 1.03 -6.99 -18.34
CA GLY A 155 2.00 -6.58 -19.38
C GLY A 155 2.87 -7.74 -19.85
N ASP A 156 3.37 -7.63 -21.08
CA ASP A 156 4.19 -8.68 -21.70
C ASP A 156 5.62 -8.72 -21.10
N ASP A 157 6.10 -7.58 -20.60
CA ASP A 157 7.42 -7.45 -19.96
C ASP A 157 7.36 -7.63 -18.43
N ILE A 158 6.37 -8.34 -17.94
CA ILE A 158 6.15 -8.58 -16.52
C ILE A 158 6.47 -10.04 -16.17
N LEU A 159 7.35 -10.22 -15.20
CA LEU A 159 7.69 -11.54 -14.65
C LEU A 159 7.07 -11.70 -13.26
N ALA A 160 6.66 -12.91 -12.93
CA ALA A 160 6.17 -13.26 -11.60
C ALA A 160 7.21 -14.08 -10.84
N TYR A 161 7.57 -13.65 -9.63
CA TYR A 161 8.43 -14.41 -8.73
C TYR A 161 7.82 -15.79 -8.43
N GLY A 162 8.66 -16.80 -8.37
CA GLY A 162 8.23 -18.18 -8.16
C GLY A 162 7.56 -18.87 -9.36
N LYS A 163 7.29 -18.15 -10.46
CA LYS A 163 6.68 -18.69 -11.69
C LYS A 163 7.60 -18.55 -12.91
N THR A 164 8.67 -17.79 -12.82
CA THR A 164 9.57 -17.51 -13.94
C THR A 164 10.93 -18.08 -13.64
N GLU A 165 11.44 -18.93 -14.53
CA GLU A 165 12.81 -19.44 -14.51
C GLU A 165 13.80 -18.29 -14.77
N ASP A 166 14.94 -18.27 -14.06
CA ASP A 166 15.94 -17.19 -14.11
C ASP A 166 15.37 -15.79 -13.78
N PHE A 167 14.35 -15.73 -12.90
CA PHE A 167 13.66 -14.50 -12.53
C PHE A 167 14.62 -13.38 -12.14
N TRP A 168 15.56 -13.67 -11.25
CA TRP A 168 16.52 -12.68 -10.74
C TRP A 168 17.45 -12.13 -11.81
N ASP A 169 17.78 -12.93 -12.82
CA ASP A 169 18.68 -12.51 -13.90
C ASP A 169 17.95 -11.71 -14.98
N LYS A 170 16.70 -12.08 -15.27
CA LYS A 170 15.90 -11.47 -16.33
C LYS A 170 15.32 -10.11 -15.94
N ALA A 171 14.96 -9.93 -14.67
CA ALA A 171 14.33 -8.69 -14.22
C ALA A 171 15.32 -7.52 -14.31
N GLU A 172 14.91 -6.41 -14.92
CA GLU A 172 15.65 -5.15 -15.02
C GLU A 172 15.23 -4.15 -13.95
N ALA A 173 14.06 -4.36 -13.37
CA ALA A 173 13.54 -3.64 -12.21
C ALA A 173 12.66 -4.58 -11.41
N PHE A 174 12.34 -4.20 -10.17
CA PHE A 174 11.43 -4.96 -9.32
C PHE A 174 10.23 -4.11 -8.88
N ALA A 175 9.07 -4.75 -8.78
CA ALA A 175 7.86 -4.20 -8.16
C ALA A 175 7.49 -5.06 -6.95
N LEU A 176 7.71 -4.56 -5.75
CA LEU A 176 7.30 -5.20 -4.50
C LEU A 176 5.84 -4.80 -4.21
N LEU A 177 4.94 -5.75 -4.46
CA LEU A 177 3.50 -5.52 -4.40
C LEU A 177 2.90 -5.84 -3.03
N GLY A 178 3.56 -6.69 -2.25
CA GLY A 178 3.13 -7.09 -0.93
C GLY A 178 4.13 -8.07 -0.33
N VAL A 179 3.89 -8.47 0.92
CA VAL A 179 4.73 -9.43 1.66
C VAL A 179 3.94 -10.64 2.14
N ILE A 180 2.78 -10.91 1.55
CA ILE A 180 2.02 -12.12 1.85
C ILE A 180 2.84 -13.33 1.41
N ASP A 181 3.04 -14.28 2.33
CA ASP A 181 3.89 -15.47 2.15
C ASP A 181 5.37 -15.16 1.84
N TRP A 182 5.84 -13.93 2.09
CA TRP A 182 7.24 -13.55 1.97
C TRP A 182 8.05 -14.12 3.12
N THR A 183 9.14 -14.81 2.82
CA THR A 183 9.98 -15.49 3.81
C THR A 183 11.34 -14.83 3.95
N ASP A 184 12.07 -15.14 5.03
CA ASP A 184 13.47 -14.70 5.19
C ASP A 184 14.37 -15.17 4.04
N HIS A 185 14.05 -16.32 3.44
CA HIS A 185 14.78 -16.83 2.26
C HIS A 185 14.51 -15.95 1.03
N ASP A 186 13.26 -15.50 0.82
CA ASP A 186 12.91 -14.60 -0.28
C ASP A 186 13.60 -13.25 -0.10
N GLN A 187 13.60 -12.73 1.13
CA GLN A 187 14.29 -11.49 1.47
C GLN A 187 15.79 -11.59 1.18
N ALA A 188 16.46 -12.63 1.66
CA ALA A 188 17.89 -12.85 1.43
C ALA A 188 18.22 -12.99 -0.08
N SER A 189 17.35 -13.67 -0.84
CA SER A 189 17.50 -13.84 -2.29
C SER A 189 17.35 -12.49 -3.02
N PHE A 190 16.40 -11.66 -2.61
CA PHE A 190 16.18 -10.33 -3.16
C PHE A 190 17.36 -9.40 -2.87
N GLU A 191 17.86 -9.38 -1.63
CA GLU A 191 19.03 -8.60 -1.24
C GLU A 191 20.29 -9.03 -1.99
N ALA A 192 20.52 -10.34 -2.14
CA ALA A 192 21.62 -10.88 -2.92
C ALA A 192 21.53 -10.46 -4.40
N ALA A 193 20.32 -10.49 -4.98
CA ALA A 193 20.10 -10.07 -6.36
C ALA A 193 20.35 -8.57 -6.57
N LEU A 194 19.98 -7.72 -5.62
CA LEU A 194 20.25 -6.28 -5.66
C LEU A 194 21.71 -5.95 -5.40
N THR A 195 22.38 -6.70 -4.51
CA THR A 195 23.83 -6.55 -4.25
C THR A 195 24.65 -6.93 -5.47
N ALA A 196 24.31 -8.03 -6.14
CA ALA A 196 25.02 -8.50 -7.34
C ALA A 196 24.81 -7.55 -8.52
N ARG A 197 23.61 -7.02 -8.70
CA ARG A 197 23.24 -6.08 -9.76
C ARG A 197 22.19 -5.08 -9.25
N PRO A 198 22.60 -3.87 -8.84
CA PRO A 198 21.65 -2.84 -8.41
C PRO A 198 20.65 -2.47 -9.50
N ARG A 199 19.38 -2.45 -9.17
CA ARG A 199 18.24 -2.17 -10.07
C ARG A 199 17.18 -1.36 -9.36
N PRO A 200 16.33 -0.62 -10.09
CA PRO A 200 15.20 0.07 -9.50
C PRO A 200 14.27 -0.89 -8.76
N VAL A 201 13.79 -0.47 -7.60
CA VAL A 201 12.75 -1.14 -6.83
C VAL A 201 11.58 -0.18 -6.66
N PHE A 202 10.41 -0.63 -7.03
CA PHE A 202 9.15 0.08 -6.86
C PHE A 202 8.35 -0.60 -5.75
N VAL A 203 8.09 0.13 -4.69
CA VAL A 203 7.32 -0.38 -3.57
C VAL A 203 5.88 0.10 -3.73
N ALA A 204 4.94 -0.85 -3.89
CA ALA A 204 3.53 -0.51 -4.09
C ALA A 204 2.86 -0.05 -2.80
N ASN A 205 3.25 -0.64 -1.66
CA ASN A 205 2.74 -0.24 -0.35
C ASN A 205 3.88 0.35 0.49
N PRO A 206 3.88 1.66 0.79
CA PRO A 206 4.93 2.30 1.58
C PRO A 206 4.73 2.13 3.10
N ASP A 207 3.69 1.42 3.55
CA ASP A 207 3.47 1.18 4.96
C ASP A 207 4.49 0.18 5.51
N VAL A 208 5.02 0.47 6.69
CA VAL A 208 5.97 -0.41 7.40
C VAL A 208 5.24 -1.58 8.03
N ALA A 209 4.03 -1.34 8.54
CA ALA A 209 3.25 -2.35 9.24
C ALA A 209 1.75 -2.06 9.20
N ALA A 210 0.95 -3.12 9.17
CA ALA A 210 -0.50 -3.08 9.33
C ALA A 210 -0.88 -3.50 10.76
N PRO A 211 -1.55 -2.66 11.55
CA PRO A 211 -2.00 -3.01 12.89
C PRO A 211 -3.10 -4.07 12.83
N GLN A 212 -2.96 -5.10 13.65
CA GLN A 212 -3.94 -6.15 13.88
C GLN A 212 -4.40 -6.16 15.34
N THR A 213 -5.31 -7.05 15.69
CA THR A 213 -5.69 -7.22 17.09
C THR A 213 -4.53 -7.80 17.90
N GLY A 214 -3.82 -6.93 18.63
CA GLY A 214 -2.75 -7.34 19.56
C GLY A 214 -1.35 -7.55 18.93
N HIS A 215 -1.17 -7.33 17.63
CA HIS A 215 0.12 -7.41 16.97
C HIS A 215 0.16 -6.55 15.70
N PHE A 216 1.33 -6.45 15.07
CA PHE A 216 1.51 -5.85 13.76
C PHE A 216 1.87 -6.92 12.74
N LEU A 217 1.36 -6.77 11.52
CA LEU A 217 1.86 -7.51 10.36
C LEU A 217 2.84 -6.61 9.59
N PRO A 218 4.01 -7.11 9.18
CA PRO A 218 4.93 -6.34 8.36
C PRO A 218 4.31 -6.04 6.99
N GLU A 219 4.66 -4.89 6.44
CA GLU A 219 4.28 -4.45 5.11
C GLU A 219 5.54 -4.09 4.30
N PRO A 220 5.48 -3.88 2.99
CA PRO A 220 6.66 -3.68 2.14
C PRO A 220 7.47 -2.41 2.37
N GLY A 221 6.91 -1.40 3.05
CA GLY A 221 7.50 -0.08 3.24
C GLY A 221 8.71 -0.01 4.16
#